data_9b13327df55ef26b51ba03fc546c8548
#
_entry.id   9b13327df55ef26b51ba03fc546c8548
#
_cell.length_a   1.000
_cell.length_b   1.000
_cell.length_c   1.000
_cell.angle_alpha   90.00
_cell.angle_beta   90.00
_cell.angle_gamma   90.00
#
_symmetry.space_group_name_H-M   'P 1'
#
loop_
_entity.id
_entity.type
_entity.pdbx_description
1 polymer ?
#
loop_
_entity_poly.entity_id
_entity_poly.type
_entity_poly.pdbx_seq_one_letter_code
_entity_poly.pdbx_strand_id
1 'polypeptide(L)'
;MKNTGQRIAFLGGLTSAILFAAWRVYSRRSRERVVSHEGLDAPDVAQAFNRMAALPQMALIRWFVARRAVAMKQEGQAADLGCGPGHLAIKLAQAAPDLQVTGIDLSDEMLVEAERHARRSGLEDRIAFKKGNAAQIPFPDASLDLVVSTLSLHHWSDPVGVLDEMARVLRPGGSFLVFDLRRDMIAPFYLLLWFVTHCVVPGALRRVNEPLGSRDAAFTPREAAHLAGQSRLTGWRVTCGPLWLTIEGILD
;
A
#
# COMPACT_ATOMS: atom_id res chain seq x y z
N MET A 1 13.74 12.58 53.64
CA MET A 1 12.99 11.52 52.90
C MET A 1 11.66 11.95 52.29
N LYS A 2 11.25 13.24 52.31
CA LYS A 2 9.93 13.68 51.74
C LYS A 2 9.88 14.01 50.24
N ASN A 3 11.03 13.99 49.53
CA ASN A 3 11.10 14.49 48.15
C ASN A 3 10.96 13.41 47.05
N THR A 4 11.06 12.14 47.39
CA THR A 4 11.04 11.06 46.36
C THR A 4 9.60 10.76 45.88
N GLY A 5 8.65 10.75 46.81
CA GLY A 5 7.24 10.49 46.50
C GLY A 5 6.61 11.59 45.62
N GLN A 6 6.94 12.87 45.86
CA GLN A 6 6.47 13.98 45.05
C GLN A 6 7.07 13.99 43.64
N ARG A 7 8.34 13.58 43.47
CA ARG A 7 8.98 13.44 42.16
C ARG A 7 8.38 12.30 41.32
N ILE A 8 8.06 11.17 41.98
CA ILE A 8 7.40 10.03 41.29
C ILE A 8 5.98 10.39 40.87
N ALA A 9 5.22 11.09 41.74
CA ALA A 9 3.87 11.55 41.40
C ALA A 9 3.88 12.61 40.28
N PHE A 10 4.85 13.51 40.26
CA PHE A 10 5.01 14.51 39.20
C PHE A 10 5.41 13.89 37.86
N LEU A 11 6.33 12.93 37.86
CA LEU A 11 6.73 12.18 36.67
C LEU A 11 5.58 11.32 36.13
N GLY A 12 4.79 10.67 37.00
CA GLY A 12 3.60 9.92 36.63
C GLY A 12 2.49 10.80 36.03
N GLY A 13 2.28 12.02 36.55
CA GLY A 13 1.34 13.00 36.01
C GLY A 13 1.77 13.53 34.63
N LEU A 14 3.07 13.81 34.44
CA LEU A 14 3.61 14.29 33.18
C LEU A 14 3.53 13.23 32.08
N THR A 15 3.86 11.98 32.39
CA THR A 15 3.74 10.84 31.46
C THR A 15 2.28 10.59 31.06
N SER A 16 1.34 10.65 32.03
CA SER A 16 -0.10 10.51 31.75
C SER A 16 -0.64 11.64 30.88
N ALA A 17 -0.21 12.87 31.11
CA ALA A 17 -0.61 14.03 30.28
C ALA A 17 -0.05 13.92 28.85
N ILE A 18 1.18 13.48 28.68
CA ILE A 18 1.80 13.25 27.36
C ILE A 18 1.07 12.12 26.63
N LEU A 19 0.76 11.02 27.29
CA LEU A 19 0.02 9.89 26.72
C LEU A 19 -1.41 10.30 26.33
N PHE A 20 -2.07 11.11 27.16
CA PHE A 20 -3.41 11.64 26.86
C PHE A 20 -3.39 12.63 25.69
N ALA A 21 -2.40 13.52 25.64
CA ALA A 21 -2.22 14.44 24.51
C ALA A 21 -1.92 13.67 23.21
N ALA A 22 -1.02 12.67 23.26
CA ALA A 22 -0.72 11.79 22.13
C ALA A 22 -1.96 11.00 21.69
N TRP A 23 -2.76 10.48 22.64
CA TRP A 23 -4.03 9.80 22.34
C TRP A 23 -5.05 10.75 21.70
N ARG A 24 -5.17 12.01 22.18
CA ARG A 24 -6.05 13.01 21.57
C ARG A 24 -5.63 13.38 20.15
N VAL A 25 -4.34 13.54 19.90
CA VAL A 25 -3.79 13.79 18.56
C VAL A 25 -4.05 12.58 17.66
N TYR A 26 -3.77 11.38 18.14
CA TYR A 26 -4.07 10.12 17.45
C TYR A 26 -5.57 10.01 17.12
N SER A 27 -6.45 10.20 18.09
CA SER A 27 -7.90 10.08 17.90
C SER A 27 -8.51 11.14 16.97
N ARG A 28 -7.91 12.33 16.86
CA ARG A 28 -8.32 13.35 15.88
C ARG A 28 -7.84 12.98 14.46
N ARG A 29 -6.56 12.65 14.30
CA ARG A 29 -5.97 12.29 12.98
C ARG A 29 -6.53 11.00 12.39
N SER A 30 -7.02 10.06 13.21
CA SER A 30 -7.67 8.86 12.70
C SER A 30 -9.10 9.10 12.16
N ARG A 31 -9.68 10.27 12.36
CA ARG A 31 -11.05 10.58 11.94
C ARG A 31 -11.16 11.23 10.57
N GLU A 32 -10.18 12.04 10.17
CA GLU A 32 -10.20 12.76 8.90
C GLU A 32 -9.13 12.21 7.95
N ARG A 33 -9.55 11.89 6.73
CA ARG A 33 -8.64 11.49 5.67
C ARG A 33 -7.98 12.73 5.07
N VAL A 34 -6.66 12.74 5.02
CA VAL A 34 -5.87 13.80 4.39
C VAL A 34 -5.24 13.22 3.16
N VAL A 35 -5.58 13.74 1.98
CA VAL A 35 -4.97 13.28 0.71
C VAL A 35 -3.47 13.51 0.76
N SER A 36 -2.68 12.49 0.48
CA SER A 36 -1.22 12.60 0.41
C SER A 36 -0.81 13.12 -0.97
N HIS A 37 0.11 14.08 -0.97
CA HIS A 37 0.87 14.48 -2.17
C HIS A 37 2.28 13.95 -1.96
N GLU A 38 2.59 12.79 -2.52
CA GLU A 38 3.87 12.09 -2.30
C GLU A 38 5.11 12.87 -2.75
N GLY A 39 4.95 13.85 -3.62
CA GLY A 39 6.09 14.61 -4.18
C GLY A 39 7.11 13.69 -4.87
N LEU A 40 6.67 12.53 -5.41
CA LEU A 40 7.52 11.57 -6.13
C LEU A 40 8.14 12.15 -7.40
N ASP A 41 7.62 13.27 -7.89
CA ASP A 41 8.23 14.04 -8.99
C ASP A 41 9.63 14.61 -8.62
N ALA A 42 9.96 14.65 -7.33
CA ALA A 42 11.29 15.07 -6.88
C ALA A 42 12.24 13.85 -6.85
N PRO A 43 13.35 13.86 -7.62
CA PRO A 43 14.24 12.70 -7.77
C PRO A 43 14.83 12.18 -6.45
N ASP A 44 15.07 13.05 -5.48
CA ASP A 44 15.61 12.68 -4.17
C ASP A 44 14.55 11.97 -3.30
N VAL A 45 13.28 12.35 -3.43
CA VAL A 45 12.14 11.68 -2.78
C VAL A 45 11.92 10.30 -3.41
N ALA A 46 11.87 10.21 -4.75
CA ALA A 46 11.73 8.95 -5.46
C ALA A 46 12.86 7.96 -5.11
N GLN A 47 14.12 8.44 -5.05
CA GLN A 47 15.24 7.59 -4.65
C GLN A 47 15.15 7.13 -3.19
N ALA A 48 14.72 8.01 -2.27
CA ALA A 48 14.55 7.67 -0.87
C ALA A 48 13.40 6.66 -0.68
N PHE A 49 12.31 6.81 -1.45
CA PHE A 49 11.19 5.88 -1.49
C PHE A 49 11.62 4.50 -2.00
N ASN A 50 12.40 4.44 -3.09
CA ASN A 50 12.93 3.19 -3.63
C ASN A 50 13.81 2.45 -2.60
N ARG A 51 14.68 3.18 -1.84
CA ARG A 51 15.45 2.59 -0.74
C ARG A 51 14.56 2.07 0.38
N MET A 52 13.51 2.80 0.75
CA MET A 52 12.54 2.36 1.75
C MET A 52 11.79 1.10 1.27
N ALA A 53 11.38 1.05 0.00
CA ALA A 53 10.74 -0.11 -0.60
C ALA A 53 11.63 -1.37 -0.55
N ALA A 54 12.95 -1.24 -0.56
CA ALA A 54 13.88 -2.36 -0.46
C ALA A 54 14.07 -2.91 0.97
N LEU A 55 13.52 -2.27 2.00
CA LEU A 55 13.70 -2.69 3.40
C LEU A 55 13.04 -4.06 3.69
N PRO A 56 13.59 -4.84 4.65
CA PRO A 56 13.08 -6.19 4.98
C PRO A 56 11.60 -6.23 5.37
N GLN A 57 11.11 -5.23 6.11
CA GLN A 57 9.69 -5.16 6.49
C GLN A 57 8.78 -5.00 5.27
N MET A 58 9.22 -4.26 4.24
CA MET A 58 8.49 -4.15 2.97
C MET A 58 8.54 -5.46 2.18
N ALA A 59 9.65 -6.20 2.28
CA ALA A 59 9.75 -7.54 1.69
C ALA A 59 8.76 -8.53 2.34
N LEU A 60 8.52 -8.42 3.65
CA LEU A 60 7.53 -9.24 4.36
C LEU A 60 6.09 -8.93 3.90
N ILE A 61 5.76 -7.64 3.74
CA ILE A 61 4.45 -7.22 3.20
C ILE A 61 4.25 -7.82 1.80
N ARG A 62 5.21 -7.66 0.90
CA ARG A 62 5.14 -8.20 -0.47
C ARG A 62 5.06 -9.72 -0.50
N TRP A 63 5.78 -10.40 0.38
CA TRP A 63 5.67 -11.86 0.52
C TRP A 63 4.25 -12.26 0.94
N PHE A 64 3.66 -11.57 1.92
CA PHE A 64 2.30 -11.82 2.36
C PHE A 64 1.28 -11.60 1.23
N VAL A 65 1.39 -10.46 0.52
CA VAL A 65 0.50 -10.12 -0.60
C VAL A 65 0.66 -11.11 -1.76
N ALA A 66 1.90 -11.41 -2.17
CA ALA A 66 2.16 -12.35 -3.25
C ALA A 66 1.62 -13.77 -2.93
N ARG A 67 1.88 -14.26 -1.71
CA ARG A 67 1.36 -15.56 -1.27
C ARG A 67 -0.17 -15.61 -1.30
N ARG A 68 -0.82 -14.51 -0.89
CA ARG A 68 -2.28 -14.42 -0.89
C ARG A 68 -2.85 -14.34 -2.31
N ALA A 69 -2.25 -13.54 -3.18
CA ALA A 69 -2.63 -13.41 -4.57
C ALA A 69 -2.46 -14.73 -5.36
N VAL A 70 -1.31 -15.40 -5.18
CA VAL A 70 -1.04 -16.70 -5.82
C VAL A 70 -1.96 -17.81 -5.31
N ALA A 71 -2.42 -17.75 -4.05
CA ALA A 71 -3.44 -18.68 -3.55
C ALA A 71 -4.81 -18.50 -4.24
N MET A 72 -5.06 -17.32 -4.82
CA MET A 72 -6.29 -17.03 -5.59
C MET A 72 -6.12 -17.38 -7.07
N LYS A 73 -4.93 -17.13 -7.67
CA LYS A 73 -4.66 -17.38 -9.08
C LYS A 73 -3.17 -17.68 -9.30
N GLN A 74 -2.84 -18.78 -9.98
CA GLN A 74 -1.45 -19.24 -10.19
C GLN A 74 -1.00 -19.18 -11.64
N GLU A 75 -1.91 -18.97 -12.60
CA GLU A 75 -1.67 -18.98 -14.02
C GLU A 75 -2.44 -17.88 -14.75
N GLY A 76 -2.06 -17.55 -15.96
CA GLY A 76 -2.72 -16.59 -16.84
C GLY A 76 -2.08 -15.19 -16.78
N GLN A 77 -2.87 -14.16 -17.00
CA GLN A 77 -2.42 -12.78 -17.13
C GLN A 77 -2.70 -12.00 -15.84
N ALA A 78 -1.68 -11.37 -15.27
CA ALA A 78 -1.82 -10.56 -14.05
C ALA A 78 -1.35 -9.12 -14.27
N ALA A 79 -2.01 -8.17 -13.60
CA ALA A 79 -1.54 -6.79 -13.51
C ALA A 79 -1.25 -6.40 -12.05
N ASP A 80 -0.13 -5.67 -11.83
CA ASP A 80 0.25 -5.03 -10.57
C ASP A 80 0.08 -3.51 -10.74
N LEU A 81 -0.97 -2.93 -10.14
CA LEU A 81 -1.33 -1.51 -10.28
C LEU A 81 -0.60 -0.66 -9.24
N GLY A 82 0.12 0.38 -9.71
CA GLY A 82 1.03 1.16 -8.89
C GLY A 82 2.21 0.29 -8.47
N CYS A 83 2.84 -0.39 -9.45
CA CYS A 83 3.87 -1.39 -9.18
C CYS A 83 5.17 -0.81 -8.59
N GLY A 84 5.35 0.53 -8.67
CA GLY A 84 6.57 1.18 -8.24
C GLY A 84 7.81 0.54 -8.85
N PRO A 85 8.86 0.24 -8.06
CA PRO A 85 10.09 -0.39 -8.55
C PRO A 85 9.94 -1.91 -8.83
N GLY A 86 8.73 -2.44 -9.04
CA GLY A 86 8.44 -3.77 -9.54
C GLY A 86 8.63 -4.93 -8.55
N HIS A 87 8.83 -4.65 -7.29
CA HIS A 87 9.16 -5.69 -6.31
C HIS A 87 8.03 -6.71 -6.08
N LEU A 88 6.74 -6.30 -6.12
CA LEU A 88 5.62 -7.24 -5.99
C LEU A 88 5.47 -8.07 -7.26
N ALA A 89 5.54 -7.45 -8.45
CA ALA A 89 5.50 -8.15 -9.73
C ALA A 89 6.55 -9.27 -9.80
N ILE A 90 7.79 -9.00 -9.33
CA ILE A 90 8.86 -10.00 -9.23
C ILE A 90 8.47 -11.14 -8.28
N LYS A 91 7.89 -10.82 -7.12
CA LYS A 91 7.46 -11.85 -6.15
C LYS A 91 6.33 -12.72 -6.67
N LEU A 92 5.38 -12.16 -7.40
CA LEU A 92 4.31 -12.91 -8.08
C LEU A 92 4.89 -13.86 -9.11
N ALA A 93 5.75 -13.37 -10.01
CA ALA A 93 6.39 -14.19 -11.04
C ALA A 93 7.28 -15.31 -10.46
N GLN A 94 7.95 -15.06 -9.32
CA GLN A 94 8.72 -16.09 -8.60
C GLN A 94 7.83 -17.16 -7.97
N ALA A 95 6.68 -16.76 -7.42
CA ALA A 95 5.79 -17.65 -6.69
C ALA A 95 4.84 -18.45 -7.59
N ALA A 96 4.56 -17.95 -8.80
CA ALA A 96 3.67 -18.58 -9.80
C ALA A 96 4.36 -18.60 -11.16
N PRO A 97 5.04 -19.70 -11.54
CA PRO A 97 5.78 -19.81 -12.80
C PRO A 97 4.94 -19.61 -14.06
N ASP A 98 3.66 -19.94 -14.01
CA ASP A 98 2.73 -19.88 -15.16
C ASP A 98 1.95 -18.55 -15.23
N LEU A 99 2.25 -17.61 -14.32
CA LEU A 99 1.66 -16.28 -14.29
C LEU A 99 2.52 -15.30 -15.10
N GLN A 100 1.94 -14.65 -16.10
CA GLN A 100 2.54 -13.54 -16.83
C GLN A 100 2.15 -12.24 -16.15
N VAL A 101 3.12 -11.48 -15.65
CA VAL A 101 2.86 -10.29 -14.84
C VAL A 101 3.15 -9.02 -15.62
N THR A 102 2.25 -8.06 -15.61
CA THR A 102 2.49 -6.70 -16.10
C THR A 102 2.39 -5.71 -14.95
N GLY A 103 3.48 -5.03 -14.63
CA GLY A 103 3.49 -3.90 -13.71
C GLY A 103 3.04 -2.62 -14.42
N ILE A 104 2.16 -1.85 -13.78
CA ILE A 104 1.66 -0.56 -14.29
C ILE A 104 1.97 0.51 -13.27
N ASP A 105 2.62 1.60 -13.71
CA ASP A 105 2.91 2.76 -12.87
C ASP A 105 2.84 4.05 -13.68
N LEU A 106 2.63 5.18 -13.01
CA LEU A 106 2.62 6.51 -13.61
C LEU A 106 4.04 7.07 -13.81
N SER A 107 4.99 6.67 -12.96
CA SER A 107 6.36 7.19 -12.93
C SER A 107 7.27 6.41 -13.86
N ASP A 108 7.85 7.09 -14.84
CA ASP A 108 8.87 6.52 -15.72
C ASP A 108 10.11 6.09 -14.93
N GLU A 109 10.49 6.85 -13.88
CA GLU A 109 11.63 6.54 -13.03
C GLU A 109 11.42 5.20 -12.29
N MET A 110 10.21 4.96 -11.79
CA MET A 110 9.86 3.70 -11.13
C MET A 110 9.89 2.53 -12.10
N LEU A 111 9.40 2.72 -13.32
CA LEU A 111 9.40 1.68 -14.36
C LEU A 111 10.83 1.31 -14.80
N VAL A 112 11.73 2.28 -14.93
CA VAL A 112 13.17 2.02 -15.21
C VAL A 112 13.81 1.18 -14.10
N GLU A 113 13.50 1.49 -12.84
CA GLU A 113 13.97 0.70 -11.70
C GLU A 113 13.35 -0.72 -11.70
N ALA A 114 12.06 -0.82 -12.01
CA ALA A 114 11.35 -2.10 -12.08
C ALA A 114 11.95 -3.04 -13.14
N GLU A 115 12.21 -2.54 -14.33
CA GLU A 115 12.90 -3.30 -15.39
C GLU A 115 14.30 -3.75 -14.96
N ARG A 116 15.06 -2.86 -14.28
CA ARG A 116 16.38 -3.19 -13.75
C ARG A 116 16.31 -4.31 -12.72
N HIS A 117 15.30 -4.28 -11.82
CA HIS A 117 15.10 -5.31 -10.82
C HIS A 117 14.67 -6.65 -11.46
N ALA A 118 13.79 -6.62 -12.46
CA ALA A 118 13.38 -7.84 -13.18
C ALA A 118 14.57 -8.50 -13.88
N ARG A 119 15.40 -7.73 -14.62
CA ARG A 119 16.65 -8.23 -15.24
C ARG A 119 17.60 -8.85 -14.21
N ARG A 120 17.82 -8.19 -13.07
CA ARG A 120 18.67 -8.75 -11.99
C ARG A 120 18.12 -10.03 -11.38
N SER A 121 16.84 -10.25 -11.51
CA SER A 121 16.14 -11.44 -11.01
C SER A 121 16.01 -12.53 -12.07
N GLY A 122 16.46 -12.31 -13.33
CA GLY A 122 16.31 -13.22 -14.46
C GLY A 122 14.85 -13.44 -14.84
N LEU A 123 14.01 -12.42 -14.73
CA LEU A 123 12.57 -12.50 -14.96
C LEU A 123 12.08 -11.51 -16.03
N GLU A 124 12.99 -10.92 -16.80
CA GLU A 124 12.67 -9.93 -17.85
C GLU A 124 11.75 -10.45 -18.93
N ASP A 125 11.82 -11.75 -19.25
CA ASP A 125 10.95 -12.38 -20.25
C ASP A 125 9.56 -12.74 -19.72
N ARG A 126 9.35 -12.61 -18.41
CA ARG A 126 8.10 -12.98 -17.73
C ARG A 126 7.35 -11.81 -17.10
N ILE A 127 8.01 -10.67 -17.00
CA ILE A 127 7.44 -9.46 -16.41
C ILE A 127 7.59 -8.33 -17.41
N ALA A 128 6.47 -7.77 -17.83
CA ALA A 128 6.44 -6.52 -18.60
C ALA A 128 6.15 -5.34 -17.67
N PHE A 129 6.64 -4.15 -18.03
CA PHE A 129 6.28 -2.91 -17.34
C PHE A 129 5.72 -1.91 -18.34
N LYS A 130 4.64 -1.22 -17.95
CA LYS A 130 3.94 -0.26 -18.81
C LYS A 130 3.62 1.00 -18.03
N LYS A 131 3.84 2.16 -18.64
CA LYS A 131 3.30 3.41 -18.14
C LYS A 131 1.79 3.41 -18.27
N GLY A 132 1.08 3.73 -17.19
CA GLY A 132 -0.38 3.77 -17.22
C GLY A 132 -0.97 4.30 -15.91
N ASN A 133 -2.19 4.78 -16.03
CA ASN A 133 -2.99 5.22 -14.89
C ASN A 133 -3.93 4.08 -14.46
N ALA A 134 -4.00 3.79 -13.16
CA ALA A 134 -4.94 2.81 -12.62
C ALA A 134 -6.41 3.19 -12.88
N ALA A 135 -6.72 4.48 -13.05
CA ALA A 135 -8.05 4.95 -13.45
C ALA A 135 -8.39 4.70 -14.92
N GLN A 136 -7.42 4.24 -15.73
CA GLN A 136 -7.60 3.84 -17.13
C GLN A 136 -6.57 2.73 -17.43
N ILE A 137 -6.87 1.52 -16.98
CA ILE A 137 -5.95 0.38 -17.06
C ILE A 137 -5.72 0.01 -18.54
N PRO A 138 -4.44 -0.02 -19.03
CA PRO A 138 -4.13 -0.21 -20.44
C PRO A 138 -4.25 -1.68 -20.89
N PHE A 139 -5.41 -2.26 -20.60
CA PHE A 139 -5.79 -3.61 -20.98
C PHE A 139 -7.22 -3.64 -21.54
N PRO A 140 -7.50 -4.55 -22.49
CA PRO A 140 -8.88 -4.78 -22.98
C PRO A 140 -9.80 -5.27 -21.85
N ASP A 141 -11.12 -5.16 -22.08
CA ASP A 141 -12.13 -5.75 -21.22
C ASP A 141 -11.91 -7.27 -21.10
N ALA A 142 -12.16 -7.82 -19.93
CA ALA A 142 -12.11 -9.25 -19.64
C ALA A 142 -10.84 -9.94 -20.17
N SER A 143 -9.66 -9.35 -19.96
CA SER A 143 -8.37 -9.84 -20.46
C SER A 143 -7.42 -10.33 -19.38
N LEU A 144 -7.68 -10.00 -18.11
CA LEU A 144 -6.83 -10.35 -16.98
C LEU A 144 -7.47 -11.43 -16.10
N ASP A 145 -6.64 -12.29 -15.55
CA ASP A 145 -7.00 -13.35 -14.61
C ASP A 145 -6.79 -12.94 -13.16
N LEU A 146 -5.87 -11.98 -12.95
CA LEU A 146 -5.53 -11.44 -11.62
C LEU A 146 -5.20 -9.94 -11.72
N VAL A 147 -5.77 -9.13 -10.83
CA VAL A 147 -5.34 -7.75 -10.63
C VAL A 147 -4.94 -7.56 -9.17
N VAL A 148 -3.73 -7.07 -8.94
CA VAL A 148 -3.23 -6.74 -7.60
C VAL A 148 -2.85 -5.28 -7.50
N SER A 149 -2.89 -4.74 -6.28
CA SER A 149 -2.32 -3.42 -5.96
C SER A 149 -1.86 -3.41 -4.50
N THR A 150 -0.70 -2.82 -4.24
CA THR A 150 -0.12 -2.77 -2.89
C THR A 150 0.35 -1.38 -2.54
N LEU A 151 -0.19 -0.82 -1.44
CA LEU A 151 0.17 0.49 -0.91
C LEU A 151 -0.03 1.62 -1.95
N SER A 152 -1.12 1.56 -2.71
CA SER A 152 -1.43 2.49 -3.78
C SER A 152 -2.86 3.07 -3.68
N LEU A 153 -3.80 2.36 -3.05
CA LEU A 153 -5.20 2.78 -2.90
C LEU A 153 -5.33 4.19 -2.29
N HIS A 154 -4.50 4.51 -1.32
CA HIS A 154 -4.55 5.80 -0.63
C HIS A 154 -4.14 7.00 -1.52
N HIS A 155 -3.51 6.75 -2.67
CA HIS A 155 -3.13 7.76 -3.67
C HIS A 155 -4.17 7.94 -4.78
N TRP A 156 -5.14 7.02 -4.91
CA TRP A 156 -6.14 7.12 -5.96
C TRP A 156 -7.06 8.32 -5.73
N SER A 157 -7.13 9.21 -6.70
CA SER A 157 -8.03 10.39 -6.66
C SER A 157 -9.49 9.97 -6.83
N ASP A 158 -9.74 8.93 -7.63
CA ASP A 158 -11.04 8.29 -7.82
C ASP A 158 -10.92 6.78 -7.55
N PRO A 159 -10.96 6.35 -6.29
CA PRO A 159 -10.81 4.93 -5.95
C PRO A 159 -11.97 4.07 -6.47
N VAL A 160 -13.19 4.59 -6.59
CA VAL A 160 -14.33 3.83 -7.16
C VAL A 160 -14.10 3.60 -8.64
N GLY A 161 -13.68 4.62 -9.38
CA GLY A 161 -13.35 4.49 -10.80
C GLY A 161 -12.21 3.49 -11.06
N VAL A 162 -11.18 3.45 -10.18
CA VAL A 162 -10.12 2.43 -10.29
C VAL A 162 -10.66 1.03 -10.04
N LEU A 163 -11.53 0.83 -9.03
CA LEU A 163 -12.16 -0.46 -8.78
C LEU A 163 -13.08 -0.88 -9.93
N ASP A 164 -13.74 0.07 -10.60
CA ASP A 164 -14.55 -0.18 -11.81
C ASP A 164 -13.68 -0.60 -13.01
N GLU A 165 -12.50 0.02 -13.16
CA GLU A 165 -11.53 -0.37 -14.17
C GLU A 165 -10.95 -1.77 -13.89
N MET A 166 -10.70 -2.11 -12.63
CA MET A 166 -10.32 -3.48 -12.25
C MET A 166 -11.41 -4.49 -12.65
N ALA A 167 -12.69 -4.17 -12.39
CA ALA A 167 -13.81 -5.01 -12.79
C ALA A 167 -13.92 -5.12 -14.34
N ARG A 168 -13.65 -4.04 -15.07
CA ARG A 168 -13.68 -4.04 -16.55
C ARG A 168 -12.63 -4.98 -17.15
N VAL A 169 -11.40 -4.92 -16.65
CA VAL A 169 -10.29 -5.69 -17.23
C VAL A 169 -10.24 -7.14 -16.78
N LEU A 170 -10.84 -7.46 -15.64
CA LEU A 170 -10.91 -8.83 -15.15
C LEU A 170 -11.88 -9.67 -15.96
N ARG A 171 -11.51 -10.92 -16.23
CA ARG A 171 -12.43 -11.95 -16.75
C ARG A 171 -13.44 -12.33 -15.69
N PRO A 172 -14.64 -12.81 -16.05
CA PRO A 172 -15.49 -13.55 -15.13
C PRO A 172 -14.69 -14.68 -14.46
N GLY A 173 -14.77 -14.81 -13.13
CA GLY A 173 -13.92 -15.72 -12.37
C GLY A 173 -12.47 -15.23 -12.14
N GLY A 174 -12.13 -14.04 -12.60
CA GLY A 174 -10.86 -13.38 -12.32
C GLY A 174 -10.77 -12.89 -10.86
N SER A 175 -9.58 -12.87 -10.32
CA SER A 175 -9.32 -12.55 -8.92
C SER A 175 -8.73 -11.15 -8.76
N PHE A 176 -8.99 -10.51 -7.62
CA PHE A 176 -8.39 -9.22 -7.31
C PHE A 176 -7.98 -9.12 -5.83
N LEU A 177 -6.92 -8.36 -5.58
CA LEU A 177 -6.38 -8.10 -4.26
C LEU A 177 -5.79 -6.70 -4.20
N VAL A 178 -6.42 -5.80 -3.45
CA VAL A 178 -5.87 -4.49 -3.09
C VAL A 178 -5.45 -4.55 -1.63
N PHE A 179 -4.18 -4.30 -1.34
CA PHE A 179 -3.62 -4.25 0.00
C PHE A 179 -3.17 -2.83 0.32
N ASP A 180 -3.57 -2.30 1.47
CA ASP A 180 -3.13 -0.96 1.88
C ASP A 180 -3.00 -0.83 3.41
N LEU A 181 -2.40 0.26 3.84
CA LEU A 181 -2.45 0.70 5.24
C LEU A 181 -3.90 1.03 5.63
N ARG A 182 -4.17 0.99 6.92
CA ARG A 182 -5.43 1.52 7.47
C ARG A 182 -5.16 2.76 8.31
N ARG A 183 -5.99 3.79 8.13
CA ARG A 183 -5.85 5.06 8.88
C ARG A 183 -6.08 4.88 10.38
N ASP A 184 -7.03 4.04 10.75
CA ASP A 184 -7.42 3.73 12.13
C ASP A 184 -6.61 2.58 12.75
N MET A 185 -5.34 2.41 12.33
CA MET A 185 -4.44 1.42 12.92
C MET A 185 -4.33 1.58 14.44
N ILE A 186 -4.03 0.50 15.16
CA ILE A 186 -3.93 0.56 16.62
C ILE A 186 -2.75 1.42 17.08
N ALA A 187 -2.93 2.10 18.21
CA ALA A 187 -2.02 3.13 18.72
C ALA A 187 -0.52 2.74 18.77
N PRO A 188 -0.09 1.52 19.16
CA PRO A 188 1.32 1.16 19.15
C PRO A 188 1.96 1.24 17.77
N PHE A 189 1.26 0.83 16.71
CA PHE A 189 1.77 0.92 15.33
C PHE A 189 1.79 2.37 14.82
N TYR A 190 0.83 3.18 15.22
CA TYR A 190 0.86 4.61 14.94
C TYR A 190 2.09 5.29 15.57
N LEU A 191 2.37 5.00 16.84
CA LEU A 191 3.53 5.57 17.54
C LEU A 191 4.84 5.10 16.91
N LEU A 192 4.93 3.84 16.52
CA LEU A 192 6.07 3.31 15.77
C LEU A 192 6.24 4.04 14.43
N LEU A 193 5.17 4.19 13.66
CA LEU A 193 5.20 4.87 12.37
C LEU A 193 5.59 6.34 12.52
N TRP A 194 5.05 7.01 13.55
CA TRP A 194 5.40 8.38 13.90
C TRP A 194 6.89 8.51 14.22
N PHE A 195 7.42 7.60 15.04
CA PHE A 195 8.85 7.57 15.38
C PHE A 195 9.71 7.34 14.14
N VAL A 196 9.34 6.37 13.30
CA VAL A 196 10.05 6.09 12.05
C VAL A 196 10.06 7.32 11.14
N THR A 197 8.91 7.97 10.94
CA THR A 197 8.79 9.17 10.10
C THR A 197 9.66 10.33 10.60
N HIS A 198 9.72 10.56 11.90
CA HIS A 198 10.39 11.76 12.42
C HIS A 198 11.87 11.52 12.80
N CYS A 199 12.23 10.29 13.14
CA CYS A 199 13.55 9.98 13.71
C CYS A 199 14.42 9.07 12.85
N VAL A 200 13.85 8.28 11.92
CA VAL A 200 14.58 7.22 11.22
C VAL A 200 14.73 7.49 9.72
N VAL A 201 13.64 7.91 9.05
CA VAL A 201 13.67 8.07 7.58
C VAL A 201 14.54 9.24 7.12
N PRO A 202 15.10 9.16 5.91
CA PRO A 202 15.86 10.26 5.30
C PRO A 202 15.08 11.57 5.26
N GLY A 203 15.80 12.70 5.30
CA GLY A 203 15.21 14.05 5.27
C GLY A 203 14.28 14.30 4.08
N ALA A 204 14.54 13.68 2.93
CA ALA A 204 13.69 13.76 1.75
C ALA A 204 12.25 13.25 2.05
N LEU A 205 12.12 12.07 2.66
CA LEU A 205 10.82 11.50 3.04
C LEU A 205 10.16 12.28 4.19
N ARG A 206 10.95 12.81 5.13
CA ARG A 206 10.39 13.67 6.20
C ARG A 206 9.76 14.94 5.68
N ARG A 207 10.33 15.56 4.64
CA ARG A 207 9.76 16.78 4.02
C ARG A 207 8.35 16.55 3.47
N VAL A 208 8.07 15.35 2.98
CA VAL A 208 6.76 14.95 2.45
C VAL A 208 5.93 14.16 3.47
N ASN A 209 6.37 14.15 4.75
CA ASN A 209 5.72 13.46 5.87
C ASN A 209 5.55 11.94 5.69
N GLU A 210 6.39 11.28 4.86
CA GLU A 210 6.31 9.84 4.64
C GLU A 210 7.12 9.03 5.68
N PRO A 211 6.62 7.85 6.09
CA PRO A 211 5.39 7.14 5.65
C PRO A 211 4.11 7.49 6.44
N LEU A 212 4.13 8.51 7.31
CA LEU A 212 2.95 8.89 8.09
C LEU A 212 1.86 9.53 7.21
N GLY A 213 2.24 10.26 6.16
CA GLY A 213 1.35 10.84 5.16
C GLY A 213 0.51 9.78 4.45
N SER A 214 1.12 8.68 4.00
CA SER A 214 0.43 7.53 3.43
C SER A 214 -0.62 6.95 4.39
N ARG A 215 -0.29 6.85 5.69
CA ARG A 215 -1.27 6.42 6.71
C ARG A 215 -2.43 7.42 6.86
N ASP A 216 -2.14 8.72 6.87
CA ASP A 216 -3.18 9.76 7.04
C ASP A 216 -4.11 9.83 5.80
N ALA A 217 -3.62 9.44 4.62
CA ALA A 217 -4.38 9.31 3.38
C ALA A 217 -5.10 7.96 3.24
N ALA A 218 -4.74 6.94 4.02
CA ALA A 218 -5.33 5.62 3.93
C ALA A 218 -6.81 5.59 4.35
N PHE A 219 -7.51 4.57 3.90
CA PHE A 219 -8.91 4.33 4.25
C PHE A 219 -9.03 3.48 5.51
N THR A 220 -10.15 3.63 6.22
CA THR A 220 -10.57 2.67 7.25
C THR A 220 -11.23 1.46 6.58
N PRO A 221 -11.33 0.30 7.25
CA PRO A 221 -12.02 -0.87 6.68
C PRO A 221 -13.49 -0.59 6.30
N ARG A 222 -14.18 0.30 7.02
CA ARG A 222 -15.56 0.71 6.70
C ARG A 222 -15.63 1.55 5.44
N GLU A 223 -14.72 2.49 5.28
CA GLU A 223 -14.61 3.30 4.07
C GLU A 223 -14.22 2.44 2.86
N ALA A 224 -13.26 1.51 3.02
CA ALA A 224 -12.88 0.57 1.97
C ALA A 224 -14.05 -0.32 1.52
N ALA A 225 -14.86 -0.82 2.47
CA ALA A 225 -16.08 -1.57 2.16
C ALA A 225 -17.13 -0.71 1.45
N HIS A 226 -17.24 0.58 1.81
CA HIS A 226 -18.14 1.51 1.14
C HIS A 226 -17.71 1.77 -0.31
N LEU A 227 -16.41 1.98 -0.55
CA LEU A 227 -15.86 2.13 -1.90
C LEU A 227 -16.12 0.89 -2.77
N ALA A 228 -15.82 -0.30 -2.25
CA ALA A 228 -16.06 -1.55 -2.95
C ALA A 228 -17.55 -1.77 -3.26
N GLY A 229 -18.44 -1.41 -2.32
CA GLY A 229 -19.88 -1.49 -2.50
C GLY A 229 -20.46 -0.48 -3.50
N GLN A 230 -19.73 0.58 -3.84
CA GLN A 230 -20.10 1.55 -4.87
C GLN A 230 -19.54 1.19 -6.24
N SER A 231 -18.57 0.27 -6.31
CA SER A 231 -17.94 -0.15 -7.55
C SER A 231 -18.67 -1.32 -8.21
N ARG A 232 -18.25 -1.65 -9.44
CA ARG A 232 -18.72 -2.81 -10.21
C ARG A 232 -18.09 -4.13 -9.77
N LEU A 233 -17.12 -4.10 -8.85
CA LEU A 233 -16.55 -5.34 -8.31
C LEU A 233 -17.62 -6.12 -7.55
N THR A 234 -17.76 -7.39 -7.87
CA THR A 234 -18.61 -8.35 -7.17
C THR A 234 -17.77 -9.31 -6.34
N GLY A 235 -18.35 -10.16 -5.53
CA GLY A 235 -17.65 -11.18 -4.76
C GLY A 235 -16.57 -10.64 -3.79
N TRP A 236 -16.57 -9.34 -3.51
CA TRP A 236 -15.55 -8.71 -2.68
C TRP A 236 -15.77 -8.94 -1.18
N ARG A 237 -14.68 -8.93 -0.47
CA ARG A 237 -14.65 -8.83 1.00
C ARG A 237 -13.53 -7.89 1.44
N VAL A 238 -13.73 -7.23 2.57
CA VAL A 238 -12.68 -6.45 3.24
C VAL A 238 -12.18 -7.25 4.43
N THR A 239 -10.86 -7.50 4.48
CA THR A 239 -10.20 -8.05 5.66
C THR A 239 -9.18 -7.05 6.21
N CYS A 240 -8.87 -7.12 7.49
CA CYS A 240 -7.93 -6.18 8.08
C CYS A 240 -7.12 -6.80 9.22
N GLY A 241 -5.90 -6.33 9.35
CA GLY A 241 -5.03 -6.55 10.51
C GLY A 241 -4.86 -5.27 11.34
N PRO A 242 -3.90 -5.27 12.26
CA PRO A 242 -3.68 -4.13 13.16
C PRO A 242 -3.28 -2.83 12.45
N LEU A 243 -2.65 -2.90 11.26
CA LEU A 243 -2.08 -1.77 10.52
C LEU A 243 -2.44 -1.75 9.03
N TRP A 244 -3.10 -2.78 8.51
CA TRP A 244 -3.42 -2.95 7.11
C TRP A 244 -4.87 -3.36 6.88
N LEU A 245 -5.35 -3.19 5.66
CA LEU A 245 -6.59 -3.75 5.14
C LEU A 245 -6.36 -4.37 3.76
N THR A 246 -7.28 -5.26 3.35
CA THR A 246 -7.39 -5.70 1.96
C THR A 246 -8.82 -5.56 1.47
N ILE A 247 -8.97 -5.23 0.17
CA ILE A 247 -10.18 -5.46 -0.60
C ILE A 247 -9.84 -6.60 -1.57
N GLU A 248 -10.51 -7.72 -1.49
CA GLU A 248 -10.17 -8.89 -2.29
C GLU A 248 -11.40 -9.71 -2.63
N GLY A 249 -11.35 -10.46 -3.72
CA GLY A 249 -12.44 -11.31 -4.15
C GLY A 249 -12.21 -11.95 -5.50
N ILE A 250 -13.28 -12.57 -5.99
CA ILE A 250 -13.38 -13.14 -7.32
C ILE A 250 -14.56 -12.45 -7.99
N LEU A 251 -14.35 -11.94 -9.20
CA LEU A 251 -15.39 -11.31 -10.00
C LEU A 251 -16.37 -12.39 -10.50
N ASP A 252 -17.66 -12.19 -10.22
CA ASP A 252 -18.73 -13.11 -10.69
C ASP A 252 -18.94 -13.02 -12.20
#